data_34e551a512b3decea6e0627679b05a59
#
_entry.id   34e551a512b3decea6e0627679b05a59
#
_cell.length_a   1.000
_cell.length_b   1.000
_cell.length_c   1.000
_cell.angle_alpha   90.00
_cell.angle_beta   90.00
_cell.angle_gamma   90.00
#
_symmetry.space_group_name_H-M   'P 1'
#
loop_
_entity.id
_entity.type
_entity.pdbx_description
1 polymer ?
#
loop_
_entity_poly.entity_id
_entity_poly.type
_entity_poly.pdbx_seq_one_letter_code
_entity_poly.pdbx_strand_id
1 'polypeptide(L)'
;DLLLREKYGYQMTMTRPPRYVDQMQDGFTSYDVCDRMGYQYMAASFDGAGWLPSVLADPDAALEAEVNAMVEPMKKALEQDPDFFCGQIIFQKDGYNMAKRTPVAFGLPRQLELLSKYGYQVVTVAELMAESPFADLGRDDPLFDKLCRLQADRAVAYSDNRVRLDQPMTWGALAMLMAPRTEAMNLRWARIRATGRREDACCGALEWCMDHGLLPRGIKSGGLVTALPGGLCTPARGFTRREVYG
;
A
#
# COMPACT_ATOMS: atom_id res chain seq x y z
N ASP A 1 3.78 -23.12 -3.71
CA ASP A 1 2.36 -23.46 -3.82
C ASP A 1 2.15 -24.95 -4.13
N LEU A 2 2.78 -25.53 -5.18
CA LEU A 2 2.64 -26.95 -5.54
C LEU A 2 2.83 -27.89 -4.35
N LEU A 3 3.91 -27.72 -3.60
CA LEU A 3 4.20 -28.55 -2.42
C LEU A 3 3.10 -28.47 -1.35
N LEU A 4 2.57 -27.26 -1.10
CA LEU A 4 1.50 -27.05 -0.12
C LEU A 4 0.19 -27.67 -0.60
N ARG A 5 -0.09 -27.55 -1.90
CA ARG A 5 -1.27 -28.13 -2.53
C ARG A 5 -1.24 -29.65 -2.51
N GLU A 6 -0.13 -30.25 -2.92
CA GLU A 6 0.02 -31.70 -2.96
C GLU A 6 0.05 -32.33 -1.57
N LYS A 7 0.75 -31.71 -0.62
CA LYS A 7 0.97 -32.32 0.69
C LYS A 7 -0.13 -32.00 1.70
N TYR A 8 -0.76 -30.82 1.61
CA TYR A 8 -1.72 -30.32 2.60
C TYR A 8 -3.06 -29.89 2.02
N GLY A 9 -3.26 -29.99 0.71
CA GLY A 9 -4.47 -29.50 0.04
C GLY A 9 -4.66 -27.99 0.11
N TYR A 10 -3.62 -27.23 0.50
CA TYR A 10 -3.70 -25.79 0.68
C TYR A 10 -3.24 -25.05 -0.57
N GLN A 11 -4.12 -24.19 -1.09
CA GLN A 11 -3.81 -23.31 -2.22
C GLN A 11 -3.51 -21.90 -1.73
N MET A 12 -2.33 -21.39 -2.04
CA MET A 12 -1.99 -20.00 -1.79
C MET A 12 -2.72 -19.08 -2.77
N THR A 13 -3.34 -18.02 -2.27
CA THR A 13 -4.03 -17.02 -3.08
C THR A 13 -3.39 -15.64 -2.96
N MET A 14 -2.63 -15.41 -1.90
CA MET A 14 -2.00 -14.14 -1.58
C MET A 14 -0.50 -14.31 -1.40
N THR A 15 0.26 -13.28 -1.73
CA THR A 15 1.70 -13.26 -1.53
C THR A 15 2.22 -11.85 -1.28
N ARG A 16 3.37 -11.77 -0.64
CA ARG A 16 4.13 -10.55 -0.44
C ARG A 16 5.62 -10.86 -0.58
N PRO A 17 6.33 -10.20 -1.50
CA PRO A 17 7.75 -10.44 -1.68
C PRO A 17 8.54 -9.95 -0.44
N PRO A 18 9.66 -10.61 -0.12
CA PRO A 18 10.56 -10.18 0.93
C PRO A 18 11.06 -8.75 0.69
N ARG A 19 11.15 -7.95 1.77
CA ARG A 19 11.65 -6.56 1.75
C ARG A 19 10.89 -5.63 0.80
N TYR A 20 9.67 -5.97 0.39
CA TYR A 20 8.90 -5.19 -0.59
C TYR A 20 9.70 -4.91 -1.85
N VAL A 21 10.46 -5.88 -2.34
CA VAL A 21 11.23 -5.74 -3.58
C VAL A 21 10.26 -5.61 -4.74
N ASP A 22 10.12 -4.41 -5.27
CA ASP A 22 9.20 -4.10 -6.36
C ASP A 22 9.83 -4.33 -7.73
N GLN A 23 11.16 -4.53 -7.80
CA GLN A 23 11.89 -4.54 -9.05
C GLN A 23 12.69 -5.83 -9.25
N MET A 24 12.60 -6.36 -10.46
CA MET A 24 13.46 -7.41 -11.00
C MET A 24 14.42 -6.82 -12.06
N GLN A 25 15.48 -7.55 -12.41
CA GLN A 25 16.57 -7.07 -13.29
C GLN A 25 16.11 -6.63 -14.69
N ASP A 26 15.08 -7.23 -15.21
CA ASP A 26 14.55 -7.03 -16.57
C ASP A 26 13.34 -6.06 -16.61
N GLY A 27 13.14 -5.29 -15.56
CA GLY A 27 12.09 -4.29 -15.49
C GLY A 27 10.72 -4.80 -15.04
N PHE A 28 10.56 -6.09 -14.80
CA PHE A 28 9.36 -6.62 -14.15
C PHE A 28 9.30 -6.20 -12.69
N THR A 29 8.09 -6.00 -12.21
CA THR A 29 7.84 -5.78 -10.79
C THR A 29 7.42 -7.09 -10.13
N SER A 30 7.53 -7.17 -8.80
CA SER A 30 6.97 -8.30 -8.06
C SER A 30 5.44 -8.40 -8.21
N TYR A 31 4.78 -7.30 -8.49
CA TYR A 31 3.37 -7.28 -8.84
C TYR A 31 3.08 -8.01 -10.14
N ASP A 32 3.85 -7.74 -11.20
CA ASP A 32 3.66 -8.39 -12.50
C ASP A 32 3.83 -9.90 -12.40
N VAL A 33 4.79 -10.35 -11.60
CA VAL A 33 5.01 -11.77 -11.32
C VAL A 33 3.83 -12.37 -10.58
N CYS A 34 3.35 -11.72 -9.52
CA CYS A 34 2.21 -12.18 -8.74
C CYS A 34 0.95 -12.31 -9.61
N ASP A 35 0.69 -11.31 -10.47
CA ASP A 35 -0.44 -11.34 -11.40
C ASP A 35 -0.38 -12.51 -12.37
N ARG A 36 0.76 -12.70 -13.04
CA ARG A 36 0.95 -13.79 -13.99
C ARG A 36 0.81 -15.16 -13.36
N MET A 37 1.15 -15.28 -12.07
CA MET A 37 1.00 -16.52 -11.31
C MET A 37 -0.38 -16.68 -10.67
N GLY A 38 -1.26 -15.69 -10.81
CA GLY A 38 -2.60 -15.72 -10.23
C GLY A 38 -2.63 -15.43 -8.73
N TYR A 39 -1.58 -14.82 -8.18
CA TYR A 39 -1.54 -14.43 -6.77
C TYR A 39 -1.91 -12.97 -6.57
N GLN A 40 -2.69 -12.71 -5.52
CA GLN A 40 -2.94 -11.36 -5.07
C GLN A 40 -1.72 -10.84 -4.27
N TYR A 41 -1.16 -9.72 -4.68
CA TYR A 41 -0.11 -9.05 -3.93
C TYR A 41 -0.70 -8.36 -2.71
N MET A 42 -0.13 -8.64 -1.53
CA MET A 42 -0.53 -8.02 -0.27
C MET A 42 0.50 -6.98 0.16
N ALA A 43 0.15 -5.71 0.05
CA ALA A 43 0.89 -4.65 0.69
C ALA A 43 0.56 -4.61 2.19
N ALA A 44 1.54 -4.21 3.00
CA ALA A 44 1.25 -3.77 4.37
C ALA A 44 1.19 -2.25 4.39
N SER A 45 0.35 -1.71 5.25
CA SER A 45 0.16 -0.27 5.39
C SER A 45 0.85 0.31 6.61
N PHE A 46 1.22 -0.54 7.57
CA PHE A 46 1.92 -0.15 8.79
C PHE A 46 3.05 -1.12 9.12
N ASP A 47 4.25 -0.57 9.39
CA ASP A 47 5.40 -1.35 9.86
C ASP A 47 5.31 -1.53 11.39
N GLY A 48 4.99 -2.74 11.82
CA GLY A 48 4.91 -3.10 13.24
C GLY A 48 6.28 -3.21 13.93
N ALA A 49 7.37 -2.93 13.22
CA ALA A 49 8.75 -3.00 13.70
C ALA A 49 9.19 -4.42 14.11
N GLY A 50 9.96 -4.53 15.21
CA GLY A 50 10.48 -5.82 15.69
C GLY A 50 11.78 -6.25 15.02
N TRP A 51 12.40 -5.38 14.24
CA TRP A 51 13.64 -5.64 13.51
C TRP A 51 14.77 -4.66 13.82
N LEU A 52 14.50 -3.58 14.57
CA LEU A 52 15.51 -2.61 14.96
C LEU A 52 16.26 -3.15 16.18
N PRO A 53 17.57 -3.42 16.07
CA PRO A 53 18.35 -3.89 17.21
C PRO A 53 18.59 -2.74 18.20
N SER A 54 18.50 -3.04 19.48
CA SER A 54 18.97 -2.14 20.52
C SER A 54 20.51 -2.18 20.63
N VAL A 55 21.09 -1.04 20.95
CA VAL A 55 22.54 -0.92 21.22
C VAL A 55 22.89 -1.10 22.69
N LEU A 56 21.93 -1.40 23.55
CA LEU A 56 22.14 -1.59 24.97
C LEU A 56 22.90 -2.90 25.24
N ALA A 57 23.84 -2.85 26.15
CA ALA A 57 24.69 -3.99 26.49
C ALA A 57 23.97 -5.04 27.36
N ASP A 58 23.03 -4.62 28.19
CA ASP A 58 22.19 -5.52 28.97
C ASP A 58 21.13 -6.16 28.06
N PRO A 59 21.07 -7.50 27.95
CA PRO A 59 20.13 -8.17 27.06
C PRO A 59 18.65 -7.97 27.41
N ASP A 60 18.30 -7.81 28.67
CA ASP A 60 16.91 -7.63 29.08
C ASP A 60 16.48 -6.19 28.84
N ALA A 61 17.33 -5.21 29.12
CA ALA A 61 17.08 -3.81 28.75
C ALA A 61 17.03 -3.61 27.23
N ALA A 62 17.88 -4.31 26.49
CA ALA A 62 17.86 -4.30 25.03
C ALA A 62 16.53 -4.84 24.47
N LEU A 63 16.07 -5.98 24.98
CA LEU A 63 14.79 -6.55 24.59
C LEU A 63 13.61 -5.63 24.89
N GLU A 64 13.59 -5.02 26.09
CA GLU A 64 12.52 -4.09 26.46
C GLU A 64 12.52 -2.83 25.56
N ALA A 65 13.70 -2.31 25.21
CA ALA A 65 13.83 -1.19 24.29
C ALA A 65 13.31 -1.54 22.87
N GLU A 66 13.61 -2.74 22.39
CA GLU A 66 13.14 -3.25 21.10
C GLU A 66 11.62 -3.45 21.10
N VAL A 67 11.06 -3.98 22.18
CA VAL A 67 9.60 -4.12 22.36
C VAL A 67 8.92 -2.75 22.42
N ASN A 68 9.49 -1.79 23.14
CA ASN A 68 8.95 -0.44 23.21
C ASN A 68 8.99 0.24 21.82
N ALA A 69 10.01 0.00 21.01
CA ALA A 69 10.07 0.50 19.63
C ALA A 69 8.95 -0.07 18.74
N MET A 70 8.37 -1.21 19.08
CA MET A 70 7.20 -1.77 18.40
C MET A 70 5.88 -1.13 18.87
N VAL A 71 5.75 -0.84 20.15
CA VAL A 71 4.49 -0.43 20.78
C VAL A 71 4.26 1.08 20.71
N GLU A 72 5.30 1.87 20.98
CA GLU A 72 5.19 3.33 21.06
C GLU A 72 4.71 4.02 19.77
N PRO A 73 5.13 3.62 18.55
CA PRO A 73 4.59 4.20 17.33
C PRO A 73 3.09 3.96 17.16
N MET A 74 2.60 2.77 17.52
CA MET A 74 1.17 2.45 17.47
C MET A 74 0.39 3.28 18.49
N LYS A 75 0.90 3.38 19.71
CA LYS A 75 0.28 4.18 20.78
C LYS A 75 0.14 5.64 20.35
N LYS A 76 1.21 6.24 19.83
CA LYS A 76 1.19 7.62 19.31
C LYS A 76 0.19 7.82 18.18
N ALA A 77 0.11 6.85 17.24
CA ALA A 77 -0.86 6.92 16.17
C ALA A 77 -2.30 6.90 16.69
N LEU A 78 -2.62 6.02 17.64
CA LEU A 78 -3.93 5.90 18.26
C LEU A 78 -4.30 7.10 19.15
N GLU A 79 -3.32 7.72 19.80
CA GLU A 79 -3.54 8.95 20.58
C GLU A 79 -3.90 10.15 19.67
N GLN A 80 -3.38 10.17 18.43
CA GLN A 80 -3.66 11.21 17.44
C GLN A 80 -4.96 10.95 16.69
N ASP A 81 -5.22 9.69 16.33
CA ASP A 81 -6.40 9.25 15.61
C ASP A 81 -6.80 7.86 16.13
N PRO A 82 -7.84 7.77 16.98
CA PRO A 82 -8.31 6.49 17.50
C PRO A 82 -8.72 5.48 16.42
N ASP A 83 -9.08 5.94 15.21
CA ASP A 83 -9.48 5.10 14.08
C ASP A 83 -8.33 4.80 13.11
N PHE A 84 -7.10 5.21 13.43
CA PHE A 84 -5.93 5.10 12.55
C PHE A 84 -5.73 3.71 11.96
N PHE A 85 -5.96 2.65 12.75
CA PHE A 85 -5.74 1.27 12.31
C PHE A 85 -6.96 0.62 11.65
N CYS A 86 -8.07 1.33 11.43
CA CYS A 86 -9.21 0.78 10.69
C CYS A 86 -8.79 0.40 9.27
N GLY A 87 -8.97 -0.87 8.91
CA GLY A 87 -8.60 -1.40 7.59
C GLY A 87 -7.10 -1.50 7.31
N GLN A 88 -6.24 -1.28 8.30
CA GLN A 88 -4.79 -1.37 8.13
C GLN A 88 -4.30 -2.82 8.16
N ILE A 89 -3.29 -3.11 7.35
CA ILE A 89 -2.55 -4.36 7.37
C ILE A 89 -1.21 -4.10 8.04
N ILE A 90 -1.06 -4.60 9.26
CA ILE A 90 0.16 -4.46 10.05
C ILE A 90 1.07 -5.65 9.75
N PHE A 91 2.32 -5.39 9.36
CA PHE A 91 3.29 -6.46 9.20
C PHE A 91 4.31 -6.47 10.32
N GLN A 92 4.83 -7.66 10.61
CA GLN A 92 5.88 -7.90 11.58
C GLN A 92 7.05 -8.62 10.91
N LYS A 93 8.25 -8.43 11.42
CA LYS A 93 9.45 -9.16 11.01
C LYS A 93 9.84 -10.15 12.09
N ASP A 94 9.46 -11.39 11.89
CA ASP A 94 9.87 -12.48 12.77
C ASP A 94 11.28 -12.98 12.40
N GLY A 95 12.10 -13.23 13.41
CA GLY A 95 13.40 -13.87 13.26
C GLY A 95 14.46 -13.11 12.43
N TYR A 96 14.26 -11.83 12.15
CA TYR A 96 15.16 -11.05 11.29
C TYR A 96 16.61 -11.02 11.78
N ASN A 97 16.83 -10.93 13.08
CA ASN A 97 18.14 -10.74 13.67
C ASN A 97 18.84 -12.04 14.05
N MET A 98 18.25 -13.21 13.82
CA MET A 98 18.74 -14.50 14.31
C MET A 98 19.08 -14.46 15.83
N ALA A 99 18.47 -13.53 16.55
CA ALA A 99 18.68 -13.34 17.97
C ALA A 99 18.10 -14.52 18.76
N LYS A 100 18.69 -14.80 19.90
CA LYS A 100 18.17 -15.82 20.82
C LYS A 100 16.76 -15.51 21.32
N ARG A 101 16.37 -14.22 21.30
CA ARG A 101 15.03 -13.73 21.64
C ARG A 101 14.54 -12.86 20.50
N THR A 102 13.35 -13.15 20.00
CA THR A 102 12.70 -12.37 18.94
C THR A 102 11.80 -11.33 19.59
N PRO A 103 12.05 -10.01 19.41
CA PRO A 103 11.25 -8.95 20.03
C PRO A 103 9.75 -9.08 19.72
N VAL A 104 9.40 -9.58 18.53
CA VAL A 104 8.02 -9.79 18.10
C VAL A 104 7.25 -10.71 19.06
N ALA A 105 7.88 -11.75 19.59
CA ALA A 105 7.23 -12.66 20.54
C ALA A 105 6.76 -11.96 21.83
N PHE A 106 7.42 -10.88 22.22
CA PHE A 106 7.11 -10.09 23.41
C PHE A 106 6.31 -8.82 23.09
N GLY A 107 6.56 -8.20 21.95
CA GLY A 107 5.92 -6.97 21.52
C GLY A 107 4.52 -7.17 20.94
N LEU A 108 4.30 -8.24 20.18
CA LEU A 108 3.00 -8.52 19.56
C LEU A 108 1.85 -8.63 20.58
N PRO A 109 1.99 -9.34 21.72
CA PRO A 109 0.93 -9.35 22.73
C PRO A 109 0.58 -7.94 23.24
N ARG A 110 1.58 -7.07 23.46
CA ARG A 110 1.35 -5.69 23.90
C ARG A 110 0.67 -4.85 22.82
N GLN A 111 1.01 -5.04 21.55
CA GLN A 111 0.33 -4.38 20.42
C GLN A 111 -1.13 -4.81 20.32
N LEU A 112 -1.40 -6.11 20.46
CA LEU A 112 -2.77 -6.65 20.45
C LEU A 112 -3.60 -6.13 21.63
N GLU A 113 -3.01 -6.08 22.83
CA GLU A 113 -3.65 -5.49 24.01
C GLU A 113 -3.97 -4.00 23.79
N LEU A 114 -3.03 -3.25 23.20
CA LEU A 114 -3.23 -1.84 22.89
C LEU A 114 -4.39 -1.66 21.90
N LEU A 115 -4.42 -2.41 20.80
CA LEU A 115 -5.51 -2.37 19.82
C LEU A 115 -6.85 -2.74 20.47
N SER A 116 -6.88 -3.77 21.31
CA SER A 116 -8.10 -4.17 22.03
C SER A 116 -8.64 -3.07 22.95
N LYS A 117 -7.77 -2.31 23.62
CA LYS A 117 -8.19 -1.16 24.45
C LYS A 117 -8.88 -0.06 23.65
N TYR A 118 -8.56 0.09 22.38
CA TYR A 118 -9.22 1.03 21.47
C TYR A 118 -10.40 0.41 20.72
N GLY A 119 -10.81 -0.82 21.06
CA GLY A 119 -11.97 -1.49 20.49
C GLY A 119 -11.74 -2.17 19.15
N TYR A 120 -10.50 -2.32 18.72
CA TYR A 120 -10.19 -3.00 17.46
C TYR A 120 -10.40 -4.51 17.56
N GLN A 121 -10.98 -5.06 16.51
CA GLN A 121 -10.97 -6.49 16.24
C GLN A 121 -9.85 -6.78 15.22
N VAL A 122 -8.90 -7.61 15.63
CA VAL A 122 -7.84 -8.08 14.74
C VAL A 122 -8.33 -9.32 14.00
N VAL A 123 -8.28 -9.25 12.69
CA VAL A 123 -8.80 -10.31 11.79
C VAL A 123 -7.71 -10.75 10.81
N THR A 124 -7.93 -11.86 10.14
CA THR A 124 -7.05 -12.26 9.03
C THR A 124 -7.23 -11.32 7.83
N VAL A 125 -6.22 -11.27 6.95
CA VAL A 125 -6.33 -10.49 5.71
C VAL A 125 -7.52 -10.94 4.87
N ALA A 126 -7.81 -12.24 4.82
CA ALA A 126 -8.95 -12.78 4.09
C ALA A 126 -10.30 -12.29 4.65
N GLU A 127 -10.44 -12.25 5.98
CA GLU A 127 -11.63 -11.70 6.64
C GLU A 127 -11.75 -10.19 6.37
N LEU A 128 -10.65 -9.43 6.52
CA LEU A 128 -10.64 -8.00 6.20
C LEU A 128 -11.08 -7.72 4.76
N MET A 129 -10.58 -8.50 3.81
CA MET A 129 -10.95 -8.38 2.38
C MET A 129 -12.41 -8.77 2.12
N ALA A 130 -12.96 -9.70 2.92
CA ALA A 130 -14.37 -10.07 2.82
C ALA A 130 -15.30 -8.98 3.33
N GLU A 131 -14.87 -8.19 4.31
CA GLU A 131 -15.65 -7.05 4.84
C GLU A 131 -15.65 -5.86 3.87
N SER A 132 -14.53 -5.21 3.71
CA SER A 132 -14.30 -4.15 2.71
C SER A 132 -12.81 -3.96 2.48
N PRO A 133 -12.35 -3.80 1.21
CA PRO A 133 -10.97 -3.46 0.94
C PRO A 133 -10.64 -1.99 1.27
N PHE A 134 -11.63 -1.19 1.63
CA PHE A 134 -11.48 0.24 1.91
C PHE A 134 -11.94 0.58 3.33
N ALA A 135 -11.12 1.36 4.03
CA ALA A 135 -11.41 1.80 5.40
C ALA A 135 -12.41 2.95 5.46
N ASP A 136 -12.58 3.68 4.37
CA ASP A 136 -13.43 4.88 4.28
C ASP A 136 -14.51 4.79 3.19
N LEU A 137 -14.84 3.59 2.74
CA LEU A 137 -15.88 3.34 1.75
C LEU A 137 -16.72 2.11 2.13
N GLY A 138 -17.99 2.35 2.42
CA GLY A 138 -18.96 1.27 2.69
C GLY A 138 -19.40 0.54 1.42
N ARG A 139 -19.92 -0.67 1.59
CA ARG A 139 -20.43 -1.51 0.49
C ARG A 139 -21.68 -0.92 -0.19
N ASP A 140 -22.37 -0.04 0.50
CA ASP A 140 -23.56 0.67 0.03
C ASP A 140 -23.23 1.88 -0.85
N ASP A 141 -21.96 2.30 -0.94
CA ASP A 141 -21.55 3.38 -1.82
C ASP A 141 -21.65 2.95 -3.30
N PRO A 142 -22.30 3.75 -4.16
CA PRO A 142 -22.47 3.41 -5.59
C PRO A 142 -21.15 3.16 -6.35
N LEU A 143 -20.03 3.65 -5.84
CA LEU A 143 -18.71 3.44 -6.45
C LEU A 143 -17.97 2.22 -5.91
N PHE A 144 -18.51 1.53 -4.89
CA PHE A 144 -17.82 0.44 -4.20
C PHE A 144 -17.34 -0.64 -5.16
N ASP A 145 -18.24 -1.24 -5.94
CA ASP A 145 -17.90 -2.32 -6.88
C ASP A 145 -16.91 -1.88 -7.96
N LYS A 146 -17.05 -0.64 -8.44
CA LYS A 146 -16.16 -0.07 -9.43
C LYS A 146 -14.74 0.10 -8.88
N LEU A 147 -14.63 0.61 -7.66
CA LEU A 147 -13.35 0.81 -6.98
C LEU A 147 -12.70 -0.51 -6.58
N CYS A 148 -13.47 -1.51 -6.19
CA CYS A 148 -12.95 -2.87 -5.98
C CYS A 148 -12.32 -3.45 -7.25
N ARG A 149 -12.95 -3.26 -8.40
CA ARG A 149 -12.38 -3.67 -9.72
C ARG A 149 -11.11 -2.89 -10.04
N LEU A 150 -11.13 -1.57 -9.91
CA LEU A 150 -9.95 -0.74 -10.15
C LEU A 150 -8.79 -1.09 -9.21
N GLN A 151 -9.07 -1.49 -7.99
CA GLN A 151 -8.05 -1.97 -7.07
C GLN A 151 -7.54 -3.37 -7.47
N ALA A 152 -8.43 -4.27 -7.85
CA ALA A 152 -8.06 -5.60 -8.34
C ALA A 152 -7.21 -5.50 -9.61
N ASP A 153 -7.57 -4.60 -10.52
CA ASP A 153 -6.79 -4.27 -11.72
C ASP A 153 -5.57 -3.40 -11.38
N ARG A 154 -5.43 -3.03 -10.10
CA ARG A 154 -4.34 -2.19 -9.57
C ARG A 154 -4.21 -0.82 -10.24
N ALA A 155 -5.25 -0.35 -10.87
CA ALA A 155 -5.34 1.01 -11.39
C ALA A 155 -5.36 2.04 -10.25
N VAL A 156 -5.87 1.64 -9.07
CA VAL A 156 -5.77 2.42 -7.83
C VAL A 156 -5.11 1.57 -6.75
N ALA A 157 -4.09 2.11 -6.10
CA ALA A 157 -3.40 1.49 -4.98
C ALA A 157 -3.33 2.49 -3.83
N TYR A 158 -3.97 2.15 -2.72
CA TYR A 158 -3.94 2.95 -1.51
C TYR A 158 -3.17 2.19 -0.45
N SER A 159 -2.05 2.75 -0.01
CA SER A 159 -1.19 2.12 0.99
C SER A 159 -1.85 2.02 2.37
N ASP A 160 -2.85 2.84 2.63
CA ASP A 160 -3.62 2.89 3.87
C ASP A 160 -5.08 2.43 3.69
N ASN A 161 -5.40 1.80 2.56
CA ASN A 161 -6.73 1.31 2.21
C ASN A 161 -7.84 2.39 2.24
N ARG A 162 -7.48 3.67 2.14
CA ARG A 162 -8.43 4.79 2.12
C ARG A 162 -8.54 5.38 0.73
N VAL A 163 -9.75 5.48 0.22
CA VAL A 163 -10.04 6.01 -1.12
C VAL A 163 -10.04 7.52 -1.15
N ARG A 164 -10.52 8.15 -0.07
CA ARG A 164 -10.64 9.61 0.09
C ARG A 164 -11.38 10.25 -1.07
N LEU A 165 -12.61 9.79 -1.34
CA LEU A 165 -13.41 10.20 -2.50
C LEU A 165 -13.64 11.72 -2.60
N ASP A 166 -13.70 12.39 -1.45
CA ASP A 166 -13.97 13.84 -1.40
C ASP A 166 -12.68 14.69 -1.55
N GLN A 167 -11.52 14.05 -1.60
CA GLN A 167 -10.29 14.77 -1.87
C GLN A 167 -10.15 15.11 -3.36
N PRO A 168 -9.48 16.24 -3.67
CA PRO A 168 -9.19 16.62 -5.05
C PRO A 168 -8.37 15.54 -5.76
N MET A 169 -8.70 15.30 -7.03
CA MET A 169 -7.91 14.43 -7.89
C MET A 169 -6.65 15.16 -8.35
N THR A 170 -5.51 14.50 -8.25
CA THR A 170 -4.25 14.99 -8.80
C THR A 170 -3.96 14.39 -10.17
N TRP A 171 -3.20 15.11 -10.99
CA TRP A 171 -2.76 14.60 -12.29
C TRP A 171 -1.97 13.30 -12.19
N GLY A 172 -1.18 13.13 -11.13
CA GLY A 172 -0.48 11.90 -10.87
C GLY A 172 -1.43 10.73 -10.61
N ALA A 173 -2.46 10.94 -9.79
CA ALA A 173 -3.48 9.91 -9.53
C ALA A 173 -4.30 9.58 -10.79
N LEU A 174 -4.67 10.59 -11.58
CA LEU A 174 -5.38 10.38 -12.85
C LEU A 174 -4.51 9.61 -13.86
N ALA A 175 -3.24 9.96 -13.98
CA ALA A 175 -2.32 9.25 -14.87
C ALA A 175 -2.17 7.77 -14.49
N MET A 176 -2.15 7.45 -13.20
CA MET A 176 -2.11 6.06 -12.71
C MET A 176 -3.33 5.24 -13.10
N LEU A 177 -4.48 5.88 -13.35
CA LEU A 177 -5.69 5.22 -13.86
C LEU A 177 -5.64 4.97 -15.38
N MET A 178 -4.95 5.83 -16.12
CA MET A 178 -4.95 5.80 -17.58
C MET A 178 -3.76 5.01 -18.18
N ALA A 179 -2.61 5.05 -17.53
CA ALA A 179 -1.41 4.42 -18.05
C ALA A 179 -1.39 2.91 -17.79
N PRO A 180 -0.99 2.09 -18.78
CA PRO A 180 -0.71 0.69 -18.55
C PRO A 180 0.37 0.54 -17.48
N ARG A 181 0.08 -0.27 -16.48
CA ARG A 181 0.90 -0.34 -15.28
C ARG A 181 2.34 -0.73 -15.55
N THR A 182 2.55 -1.80 -16.33
CA THR A 182 3.89 -2.29 -16.66
C THR A 182 4.72 -1.21 -17.35
N GLU A 183 4.15 -0.48 -18.30
CA GLU A 183 4.84 0.59 -19.02
C GLU A 183 5.16 1.77 -18.10
N ALA A 184 4.19 2.20 -17.28
CA ALA A 184 4.39 3.25 -16.28
C ALA A 184 5.52 2.90 -15.29
N MET A 185 5.58 1.66 -14.84
CA MET A 185 6.63 1.18 -13.94
C MET A 185 7.99 1.13 -14.63
N ASN A 186 8.06 0.66 -15.86
CA ASN A 186 9.30 0.62 -16.64
C ASN A 186 9.88 2.03 -16.85
N LEU A 187 9.05 3.00 -17.21
CA LEU A 187 9.46 4.40 -17.33
C LEU A 187 9.95 4.98 -16.02
N ARG A 188 9.23 4.77 -14.93
CA ARG A 188 9.66 5.20 -13.59
C ARG A 188 11.05 4.66 -13.25
N TRP A 189 11.29 3.38 -13.48
CA TRP A 189 12.58 2.76 -13.19
C TRP A 189 13.68 3.22 -14.13
N ALA A 190 13.38 3.46 -15.39
CA ALA A 190 14.34 4.07 -16.32
C ALA A 190 14.80 5.42 -15.82
N ARG A 191 13.90 6.26 -15.31
CA ARG A 191 14.22 7.56 -14.71
C ARG A 191 15.07 7.42 -13.45
N ILE A 192 14.71 6.53 -12.53
CA ILE A 192 15.48 6.28 -11.31
C ILE A 192 16.91 5.86 -11.65
N ARG A 193 17.09 4.95 -12.63
CA ARG A 193 18.42 4.54 -13.09
C ARG A 193 19.21 5.70 -13.72
N ALA A 194 18.54 6.52 -14.51
CA ALA A 194 19.20 7.63 -15.20
C ALA A 194 19.61 8.78 -14.25
N THR A 195 18.80 9.05 -13.24
CA THR A 195 18.99 10.20 -12.34
C THR A 195 19.62 9.84 -11.00
N GLY A 196 19.58 8.56 -10.60
CA GLY A 196 19.96 8.10 -9.27
C GLY A 196 19.08 8.65 -8.14
N ARG A 197 17.95 9.29 -8.48
CA ARG A 197 17.03 9.91 -7.51
C ARG A 197 15.77 9.09 -7.36
N ARG A 198 15.19 9.13 -6.14
CA ARG A 198 13.86 8.57 -5.90
C ARG A 198 12.84 9.43 -6.63
N GLU A 199 12.04 8.78 -7.49
CA GLU A 199 10.96 9.41 -8.24
C GLU A 199 9.61 9.07 -7.61
N ASP A 200 8.64 9.98 -7.76
CA ASP A 200 7.26 9.73 -7.33
C ASP A 200 6.68 8.47 -7.98
N ALA A 201 5.75 7.81 -7.28
CA ALA A 201 5.12 6.58 -7.77
C ALA A 201 4.44 6.77 -9.14
N CYS A 202 3.91 7.95 -9.40
CA CYS A 202 3.16 8.28 -10.62
C CYS A 202 4.00 8.89 -11.75
N CYS A 203 5.33 9.10 -11.56
CA CYS A 203 6.13 9.80 -12.59
C CYS A 203 6.14 9.07 -13.93
N GLY A 204 6.25 7.74 -13.93
CA GLY A 204 6.21 6.95 -15.17
C GLY A 204 4.84 6.95 -15.85
N ALA A 205 3.77 6.94 -15.06
CA ALA A 205 2.41 7.05 -15.58
C ALA A 205 2.15 8.43 -16.23
N LEU A 206 2.63 9.49 -15.58
CA LEU A 206 2.56 10.85 -16.15
C LEU A 206 3.34 10.95 -17.47
N GLU A 207 4.58 10.44 -17.49
CA GLU A 207 5.40 10.43 -18.69
C GLU A 207 4.71 9.67 -19.83
N TRP A 208 4.23 8.48 -19.55
CA TRP A 208 3.49 7.68 -20.52
C TRP A 208 2.26 8.44 -21.08
N CYS A 209 1.45 9.01 -20.20
CA CYS A 209 0.24 9.76 -20.62
C CYS A 209 0.59 11.01 -21.45
N MET A 210 1.67 11.71 -21.10
CA MET A 210 2.13 12.87 -21.87
C MET A 210 2.66 12.48 -23.26
N ASP A 211 3.37 11.37 -23.35
CA ASP A 211 3.93 10.88 -24.62
C ASP A 211 2.86 10.34 -25.56
N HIS A 212 1.76 9.83 -25.00
CA HIS A 212 0.59 9.37 -25.78
C HIS A 212 -0.46 10.47 -26.02
N GLY A 213 -0.15 11.71 -25.64
CA GLY A 213 -1.05 12.84 -25.88
C GLY A 213 -2.32 12.85 -25.04
N LEU A 214 -2.39 12.00 -23.99
CA LEU A 214 -3.52 11.95 -23.06
C LEU A 214 -3.50 13.11 -22.05
N LEU A 215 -2.32 13.63 -21.76
CA LEU A 215 -2.11 14.78 -20.88
C LEU A 215 -1.18 15.80 -21.55
N PRO A 216 -1.38 17.11 -21.30
CA PRO A 216 -0.48 18.15 -21.77
C PRO A 216 0.92 17.99 -21.18
N ARG A 217 1.97 18.28 -21.96
CA ARG A 217 3.35 18.25 -21.46
C ARG A 217 3.57 19.31 -20.37
N GLY A 218 4.38 18.97 -19.39
CA GLY A 218 4.75 19.88 -18.30
C GLY A 218 3.81 19.83 -17.07
N ILE A 219 2.82 18.95 -17.05
CA ILE A 219 1.96 18.73 -15.86
C ILE A 219 2.80 18.15 -14.71
N LYS A 220 2.58 18.69 -13.52
CA LYS A 220 3.20 18.20 -12.27
C LYS A 220 2.27 17.22 -11.56
N SER A 221 2.82 16.19 -10.94
CA SER A 221 2.08 15.13 -10.26
C SER A 221 1.12 15.63 -9.17
N GLY A 222 1.52 16.65 -8.42
CA GLY A 222 0.71 17.24 -7.35
C GLY A 222 -0.30 18.30 -7.80
N GLY A 223 -0.32 18.66 -9.09
CA GLY A 223 -1.33 19.59 -9.62
C GLY A 223 -2.74 18.98 -9.59
N LEU A 224 -3.75 19.79 -9.25
CA LEU A 224 -5.15 19.33 -9.27
C LEU A 224 -5.65 19.16 -10.68
N VAL A 225 -6.57 18.20 -10.89
CA VAL A 225 -7.27 18.02 -12.15
C VAL A 225 -8.31 19.11 -12.25
N THR A 226 -8.06 20.09 -13.11
CA THR A 226 -8.97 21.21 -13.41
C THR A 226 -9.71 21.01 -14.74
N ALA A 227 -9.25 20.04 -15.54
CA ALA A 227 -9.84 19.66 -16.81
C ALA A 227 -9.59 18.18 -17.09
N LEU A 228 -10.56 17.47 -17.62
CA LEU A 228 -10.38 16.10 -18.08
C LEU A 228 -9.91 16.09 -19.54
N PRO A 229 -9.10 15.08 -19.95
CA PRO A 229 -8.78 14.88 -21.36
C PRO A 229 -10.07 14.77 -22.19
N GLY A 230 -10.15 15.52 -23.30
CA GLY A 230 -11.34 15.52 -24.16
C GLY A 230 -12.30 16.68 -23.94
N GLY A 231 -11.93 17.71 -23.18
CA GLY A 231 -12.66 18.98 -23.12
C GLY A 231 -13.84 19.04 -22.15
N LEU A 232 -13.94 18.09 -21.23
CA LEU A 232 -14.87 18.17 -20.10
C LEU A 232 -14.27 19.11 -19.05
N CYS A 233 -14.21 20.40 -19.34
CA CYS A 233 -13.66 21.42 -18.46
C CYS A 233 -14.78 22.19 -17.79
N THR A 234 -14.70 22.31 -16.47
CA THR A 234 -15.31 23.42 -15.76
C THR A 234 -14.18 24.38 -15.37
N PRO A 235 -14.07 25.58 -15.96
CA PRO A 235 -12.87 26.43 -15.91
C PRO A 235 -12.64 27.04 -14.54
N ALA A 236 -12.89 26.64 -13.46
CA ALA A 236 -12.52 27.21 -12.15
C ALA A 236 -12.62 26.24 -10.98
N ARG A 237 -12.78 24.93 -11.22
CA ARG A 237 -12.99 23.95 -10.16
C ARG A 237 -12.07 22.74 -10.37
N GLY A 238 -11.36 22.34 -9.32
CA GLY A 238 -10.70 21.03 -9.27
C GLY A 238 -11.74 19.92 -9.14
N PHE A 239 -11.47 18.77 -9.73
CA PHE A 239 -12.31 17.58 -9.61
C PHE A 239 -11.92 16.79 -8.36
N THR A 240 -12.91 16.31 -7.61
CA THR A 240 -12.71 15.32 -6.56
C THR A 240 -12.49 13.93 -7.16
N ARG A 241 -11.96 13.02 -6.38
CA ARG A 241 -11.83 11.61 -6.76
C ARG A 241 -13.21 11.00 -7.10
N ARG A 242 -14.25 11.33 -6.33
CA ARG A 242 -15.62 10.88 -6.58
C ARG A 242 -16.12 11.27 -7.95
N GLU A 243 -15.88 12.50 -8.38
CA GLU A 243 -16.31 13.00 -9.69
C GLU A 243 -15.53 12.35 -10.85
N VAL A 244 -14.28 11.97 -10.62
CA VAL A 244 -13.48 11.28 -11.65
C VAL A 244 -13.80 9.80 -11.74
N TYR A 245 -14.07 9.14 -10.61
CA TYR A 245 -14.40 7.71 -10.58
C TYR A 245 -15.87 7.44 -10.97
N GLY A 246 -16.77 8.38 -10.75
CA GLY A 246 -18.19 8.28 -11.13
C GLY A 246 -18.38 8.30 -12.61
#